data_d015af1dd0cbda6ee9eb1dcad368f675
#
_entry.id   d015af1dd0cbda6ee9eb1dcad368f675
#
_cell.length_a   1.000
_cell.length_b   1.000
_cell.length_c   1.000
_cell.angle_alpha   90.00
_cell.angle_beta   90.00
_cell.angle_gamma   90.00
#
_symmetry.space_group_name_H-M   'P 1'
#
loop_
_entity.id
_entity.type
_entity.pdbx_description
1 polymer ?
#
loop_
_entity_poly.entity_id
_entity_poly.type
_entity_poly.pdbx_seq_one_letter_code
_entity_poly.pdbx_strand_id
1 'polypeptide(L)'
;MSSCNDCIKFSLNIKDPLLEFLDISTGKYRNREAKFYHAIVHLDHCLNCGSDNIVHNGHLYSNVRYPALDASLPVFIRIAKERIICRNCQTNSMAQTELVDKYCCISNATKRKIIGSLTEDWSMKSIARQTSTSTNTVQRVLEKYSPSSFEDTDWLPEYLAFDEFRGVGRQLHFIAIDGHTHKIVKVLPTRLKKDIINYFKRFPITVRNKVKTVTMDLNYYYDIMAK
;
A
#
# COMPACT_ATOMS: atom_id res chain seq x y z
N MET A 1 27.69 -26.20 -3.58
CA MET A 1 26.84 -25.68 -4.66
C MET A 1 25.64 -25.02 -3.99
N SER A 2 25.40 -23.75 -4.24
CA SER A 2 24.19 -23.10 -3.72
C SER A 2 22.98 -23.81 -4.32
N SER A 3 21.96 -24.12 -3.52
CA SER A 3 20.75 -24.77 -4.01
C SER A 3 20.00 -23.82 -4.95
N CYS A 4 19.22 -24.33 -5.90
CA CYS A 4 18.37 -23.52 -6.78
C CYS A 4 17.47 -22.58 -5.95
N ASN A 5 17.00 -23.05 -4.80
CA ASN A 5 16.25 -22.31 -3.82
C ASN A 5 16.98 -21.03 -3.35
N ASP A 6 18.27 -21.16 -2.97
CA ASP A 6 19.06 -20.02 -2.46
C ASP A 6 19.31 -18.97 -3.53
N CYS A 7 19.58 -19.41 -4.77
CA CYS A 7 19.72 -18.50 -5.91
C CYS A 7 18.42 -17.72 -6.20
N ILE A 8 17.27 -18.38 -6.13
CA ILE A 8 15.96 -17.73 -6.32
C ILE A 8 15.69 -16.76 -5.19
N LYS A 9 15.88 -17.18 -3.92
CA LYS A 9 15.70 -16.31 -2.75
C LYS A 9 16.57 -15.06 -2.84
N PHE A 10 17.83 -15.23 -3.21
CA PHE A 10 18.75 -14.11 -3.39
C PHE A 10 18.30 -13.17 -4.51
N SER A 11 17.96 -13.70 -5.70
CA SER A 11 17.51 -12.91 -6.85
C SER A 11 16.23 -12.11 -6.56
N LEU A 12 15.31 -12.68 -5.79
CA LEU A 12 14.06 -12.05 -5.40
C LEU A 12 14.18 -11.23 -4.11
N ASN A 13 15.34 -11.21 -3.46
CA ASN A 13 15.55 -10.58 -2.15
C ASN A 13 14.50 -11.03 -1.10
N ILE A 14 14.26 -12.36 -1.05
CA ILE A 14 13.32 -12.98 -0.11
C ILE A 14 14.12 -13.62 1.03
N LYS A 15 13.83 -13.18 2.26
CA LYS A 15 14.51 -13.65 3.48
C LYS A 15 13.67 -14.63 4.30
N ASP A 16 12.48 -15.00 3.84
CA ASP A 16 11.60 -15.94 4.54
C ASP A 16 12.24 -17.33 4.63
N PRO A 17 12.60 -17.82 5.82
CA PRO A 17 13.28 -19.11 5.99
C PRO A 17 12.34 -20.29 5.71
N LEU A 18 11.04 -20.11 5.92
CA LEU A 18 10.03 -21.17 5.78
C LEU A 18 9.61 -21.39 4.33
N LEU A 19 9.92 -20.45 3.43
CA LEU A 19 9.54 -20.54 2.03
C LEU A 19 10.64 -21.28 1.25
N GLU A 20 10.30 -22.39 0.61
CA GLU A 20 11.19 -23.15 -0.24
C GLU A 20 10.73 -23.06 -1.70
N PHE A 21 11.64 -22.64 -2.61
CA PHE A 21 11.37 -22.59 -4.04
C PHE A 21 11.71 -23.92 -4.69
N LEU A 22 10.78 -24.42 -5.51
CA LEU A 22 10.88 -25.71 -6.20
C LEU A 22 11.37 -25.52 -7.64
N ASP A 23 10.64 -24.72 -8.42
CA ASP A 23 10.92 -24.50 -9.84
C ASP A 23 10.39 -23.13 -10.33
N ILE A 24 10.67 -22.84 -11.61
CA ILE A 24 10.19 -21.65 -12.32
C ILE A 24 9.53 -22.11 -13.61
N SER A 25 8.35 -21.58 -13.90
CA SER A 25 7.63 -21.84 -15.16
C SER A 25 7.07 -20.57 -15.77
N THR A 26 6.76 -20.63 -17.07
CA THR A 26 5.98 -19.62 -17.77
C THR A 26 4.57 -20.18 -18.05
N GLY A 27 3.57 -19.34 -18.00
CA GLY A 27 2.19 -19.75 -18.22
C GLY A 27 1.28 -18.55 -18.40
N LYS A 28 -0.04 -18.80 -18.53
CA LYS A 28 -1.03 -17.73 -18.67
C LYS A 28 -1.73 -17.43 -17.36
N TYR A 29 -1.81 -16.14 -17.03
CA TYR A 29 -2.67 -15.62 -15.97
C TYR A 29 -3.63 -14.60 -16.56
N ARG A 30 -4.95 -14.88 -16.51
CA ARG A 30 -6.01 -14.05 -17.12
C ARG A 30 -5.71 -13.70 -18.59
N ASN A 31 -5.36 -14.70 -19.40
CA ASN A 31 -5.02 -14.61 -20.82
C ASN A 31 -3.77 -13.80 -21.18
N ARG A 32 -2.92 -13.48 -20.19
CA ARG A 32 -1.61 -12.85 -20.42
C ARG A 32 -0.50 -13.78 -19.97
N GLU A 33 0.59 -13.77 -20.70
CA GLU A 33 1.80 -14.49 -20.27
C GLU A 33 2.30 -13.96 -18.94
N ALA A 34 2.76 -14.86 -18.09
CA ALA A 34 3.28 -14.56 -16.77
C ALA A 34 4.36 -15.55 -16.37
N LYS A 35 5.28 -15.15 -15.52
CA LYS A 35 6.29 -15.98 -14.91
C LYS A 35 5.82 -16.44 -13.53
N PHE A 36 5.93 -17.74 -13.25
CA PHE A 36 5.54 -18.35 -11.98
C PHE A 36 6.77 -18.94 -11.30
N TYR A 37 7.00 -18.54 -10.07
CA TYR A 37 7.93 -19.18 -9.15
C TYR A 37 7.11 -20.09 -8.24
N HIS A 38 7.34 -21.39 -8.31
CA HIS A 38 6.64 -22.36 -7.47
C HIS A 38 7.37 -22.51 -6.16
N ALA A 39 6.64 -22.39 -5.06
CA ALA A 39 7.21 -22.47 -3.72
C ALA A 39 6.27 -23.23 -2.79
N ILE A 40 6.84 -23.82 -1.75
CA ILE A 40 6.13 -24.51 -0.68
C ILE A 40 6.50 -23.89 0.66
N VAL A 41 5.55 -23.95 1.59
CA VAL A 41 5.78 -23.58 3.00
C VAL A 41 5.34 -24.76 3.84
N HIS A 42 6.28 -25.32 4.58
CA HIS A 42 6.08 -26.45 5.45
C HIS A 42 5.60 -26.03 6.84
N LEU A 43 4.94 -26.95 7.52
CA LEU A 43 4.52 -26.79 8.90
C LEU A 43 4.78 -28.11 9.67
N ASP A 44 5.71 -28.09 10.58
CA ASP A 44 6.21 -29.26 11.31
C ASP A 44 5.64 -29.41 12.73
N HIS A 45 4.88 -28.40 13.20
CA HIS A 45 4.25 -28.41 14.51
C HIS A 45 2.91 -27.66 14.50
N CYS A 46 2.10 -27.92 15.53
CA CYS A 46 0.83 -27.26 15.71
C CYS A 46 1.01 -25.81 16.18
N LEU A 47 0.45 -24.84 15.46
CA LEU A 47 0.53 -23.41 15.83
C LEU A 47 -0.26 -23.06 17.12
N ASN A 48 -1.14 -23.95 17.59
CA ASN A 48 -1.96 -23.72 18.79
C ASN A 48 -1.33 -24.28 20.07
N CYS A 49 -0.81 -25.51 20.04
CA CYS A 49 -0.29 -26.18 21.24
C CYS A 49 1.19 -26.57 21.15
N GLY A 50 1.86 -26.24 20.04
CA GLY A 50 3.28 -26.53 19.83
C GLY A 50 3.62 -28.00 19.59
N SER A 51 2.63 -28.92 19.56
CA SER A 51 2.88 -30.36 19.40
C SER A 51 3.27 -30.69 17.97
N ASP A 52 4.21 -31.60 17.81
CA ASP A 52 4.64 -32.25 16.58
C ASP A 52 3.81 -33.50 16.21
N ASN A 53 2.87 -33.92 17.07
CA ASN A 53 1.94 -34.98 16.77
C ASN A 53 0.82 -34.50 15.83
N ILE A 54 1.18 -34.36 14.54
CA ILE A 54 0.36 -33.78 13.50
C ILE A 54 0.09 -34.77 12.37
N VAL A 55 -0.99 -34.50 11.61
CA VAL A 55 -1.31 -35.20 10.37
C VAL A 55 -1.41 -34.17 9.25
N HIS A 56 -0.70 -34.41 8.16
CA HIS A 56 -0.79 -33.56 6.97
C HIS A 56 -2.19 -33.68 6.32
N ASN A 57 -2.79 -32.53 6.03
CA ASN A 57 -4.14 -32.40 5.46
C ASN A 57 -4.11 -31.62 4.14
N GLY A 58 -3.17 -31.98 3.25
CA GLY A 58 -3.02 -31.38 1.94
C GLY A 58 -2.44 -29.96 1.96
N HIS A 59 -2.61 -29.25 0.84
CA HIS A 59 -2.07 -27.92 0.62
C HIS A 59 -3.15 -26.94 0.19
N LEU A 60 -2.99 -25.68 0.57
CA LEU A 60 -3.73 -24.56 0.00
C LEU A 60 -2.82 -23.80 -0.96
N TYR A 61 -3.24 -23.71 -2.22
CA TYR A 61 -2.48 -22.99 -3.25
C TYR A 61 -2.92 -21.52 -3.34
N SER A 62 -1.96 -20.62 -3.42
CA SER A 62 -2.20 -19.19 -3.64
C SER A 62 -1.23 -18.61 -4.66
N ASN A 63 -1.73 -17.78 -5.58
CA ASN A 63 -0.90 -17.02 -6.51
C ASN A 63 -0.67 -15.64 -5.92
N VAL A 64 0.52 -15.38 -5.46
CA VAL A 64 0.93 -14.11 -4.86
C VAL A 64 1.64 -13.27 -5.91
N ARG A 65 1.12 -12.09 -6.19
CA ARG A 65 1.76 -11.14 -7.10
C ARG A 65 3.05 -10.61 -6.49
N TYR A 66 4.12 -10.67 -7.29
CA TYR A 66 5.44 -10.19 -6.90
C TYR A 66 5.92 -9.09 -7.87
N PRO A 67 6.77 -8.13 -7.43
CA PRO A 67 7.32 -7.14 -8.36
C PRO A 67 8.09 -7.82 -9.48
N ALA A 68 7.84 -7.44 -10.73
CA ALA A 68 8.65 -7.91 -11.84
C ALA A 68 10.09 -7.41 -11.69
N LEU A 69 11.05 -8.27 -12.01
CA LEU A 69 12.47 -7.92 -12.05
C LEU A 69 12.77 -7.08 -13.30
N ASP A 70 12.05 -7.37 -14.37
CA ASP A 70 12.03 -6.61 -15.60
C ASP A 70 10.58 -6.22 -15.95
N ALA A 71 10.38 -5.27 -16.86
CA ALA A 71 9.05 -4.81 -17.24
C ALA A 71 8.33 -5.75 -18.22
N SER A 72 8.89 -6.92 -18.56
CA SER A 72 8.42 -7.75 -19.66
C SER A 72 7.20 -8.59 -19.28
N LEU A 73 7.23 -9.29 -18.16
CA LEU A 73 6.17 -10.22 -17.75
C LEU A 73 5.75 -10.01 -16.29
N PRO A 74 4.44 -10.11 -15.99
CA PRO A 74 3.97 -10.19 -14.61
C PRO A 74 4.57 -11.40 -13.89
N VAL A 75 5.01 -11.20 -12.65
CA VAL A 75 5.61 -12.25 -11.82
C VAL A 75 4.63 -12.67 -10.73
N PHE A 76 4.49 -13.98 -10.54
CA PHE A 76 3.72 -14.57 -9.46
C PHE A 76 4.57 -15.60 -8.71
N ILE A 77 4.40 -15.64 -7.40
CA ILE A 77 4.87 -16.75 -6.58
C ILE A 77 3.65 -17.61 -6.27
N ARG A 78 3.63 -18.84 -6.80
CA ARG A 78 2.61 -19.84 -6.52
C ARG A 78 3.03 -20.63 -5.30
N ILE A 79 2.38 -20.35 -4.17
CA ILE A 79 2.72 -20.91 -2.87
C ILE A 79 1.78 -22.06 -2.55
N ALA A 80 2.33 -23.25 -2.31
CA ALA A 80 1.66 -24.37 -1.68
C ALA A 80 1.85 -24.26 -0.17
N LYS A 81 0.81 -23.87 0.57
CA LYS A 81 0.82 -23.78 2.04
C LYS A 81 0.33 -25.08 2.63
N GLU A 82 1.18 -25.75 3.39
CA GLU A 82 0.82 -27.00 4.06
C GLU A 82 -0.28 -26.78 5.09
N ARG A 83 -1.20 -27.74 5.16
CA ARG A 83 -2.27 -27.79 6.16
C ARG A 83 -2.07 -29.03 7.03
N ILE A 84 -2.28 -28.88 8.31
CA ILE A 84 -2.16 -29.95 9.29
C ILE A 84 -3.38 -30.01 10.20
N ILE A 85 -3.62 -31.19 10.77
CA ILE A 85 -4.53 -31.42 11.88
C ILE A 85 -3.69 -31.91 13.07
N CYS A 86 -3.76 -31.22 14.17
CA CYS A 86 -3.10 -31.65 15.40
C CYS A 86 -3.91 -32.77 16.06
N ARG A 87 -3.25 -33.90 16.40
CA ARG A 87 -3.91 -35.00 17.11
C ARG A 87 -4.13 -34.71 18.58
N ASN A 88 -3.35 -33.81 19.18
CA ASN A 88 -3.45 -33.48 20.60
C ASN A 88 -4.58 -32.50 20.91
N CYS A 89 -4.68 -31.39 20.17
CA CYS A 89 -5.68 -30.35 20.42
C CYS A 89 -6.79 -30.28 19.35
N GLN A 90 -6.78 -31.17 18.36
CA GLN A 90 -7.77 -31.29 17.27
C GLN A 90 -7.88 -30.01 16.41
N THR A 91 -6.93 -29.08 16.50
CA THR A 91 -6.94 -27.82 15.77
C THR A 91 -6.38 -27.99 14.37
N ASN A 92 -7.04 -27.39 13.38
CA ASN A 92 -6.53 -27.25 12.03
C ASN A 92 -5.59 -26.02 11.98
N SER A 93 -4.39 -26.23 11.46
CA SER A 93 -3.42 -25.16 11.24
C SER A 93 -2.95 -25.14 9.77
N MET A 94 -2.52 -24.00 9.31
CA MET A 94 -1.98 -23.80 7.97
C MET A 94 -0.68 -23.00 8.03
N ALA A 95 0.30 -23.43 7.26
CA ALA A 95 1.59 -22.75 7.15
C ALA A 95 1.42 -21.28 6.75
N GLN A 96 2.20 -20.42 7.37
CA GLN A 96 2.21 -18.97 7.14
C GLN A 96 3.55 -18.57 6.51
N THR A 97 3.59 -17.45 5.82
CA THR A 97 4.80 -16.88 5.21
C THR A 97 4.79 -15.37 5.41
N GLU A 98 5.96 -14.79 5.61
CA GLU A 98 6.14 -13.34 5.71
C GLU A 98 6.03 -12.63 4.35
N LEU A 99 6.01 -13.39 3.26
CA LEU A 99 5.94 -12.87 1.90
C LEU A 99 4.67 -12.07 1.65
N VAL A 100 3.56 -12.49 2.26
CA VAL A 100 2.22 -11.95 2.01
C VAL A 100 1.36 -11.98 3.27
N ASP A 101 0.61 -10.93 3.52
CA ASP A 101 -0.33 -10.87 4.64
C ASP A 101 -1.44 -11.91 4.48
N LYS A 102 -2.00 -12.33 5.61
CA LYS A 102 -3.14 -13.27 5.64
C LYS A 102 -4.29 -12.75 4.77
N TYR A 103 -4.87 -13.65 3.98
CA TYR A 103 -5.96 -13.35 3.02
C TYR A 103 -5.60 -12.36 1.89
N CYS A 104 -4.32 -12.08 1.68
CA CYS A 104 -3.85 -11.25 0.58
C CYS A 104 -3.22 -12.08 -0.54
N CYS A 105 -3.29 -11.56 -1.77
CA CYS A 105 -2.64 -12.14 -2.95
C CYS A 105 -1.59 -11.19 -3.58
N ILE A 106 -1.16 -10.17 -2.84
CA ILE A 106 -0.16 -9.19 -3.23
C ILE A 106 0.94 -9.21 -2.19
N SER A 107 2.17 -9.48 -2.61
CA SER A 107 3.31 -9.58 -1.72
C SER A 107 3.60 -8.25 -1.01
N ASN A 108 4.23 -8.34 0.16
CA ASN A 108 4.67 -7.16 0.90
C ASN A 108 5.75 -6.39 0.11
N ALA A 109 6.54 -7.06 -0.75
CA ALA A 109 7.46 -6.42 -1.68
C ALA A 109 6.72 -5.56 -2.73
N THR A 110 5.60 -6.07 -3.30
CA THR A 110 4.77 -5.28 -4.23
C THR A 110 4.16 -4.07 -3.55
N LYS A 111 3.68 -4.21 -2.31
CA LYS A 111 3.15 -3.06 -1.54
C LYS A 111 4.22 -2.00 -1.30
N ARG A 112 5.44 -2.41 -0.90
CA ARG A 112 6.58 -1.47 -0.73
C ARG A 112 6.94 -0.76 -2.04
N LYS A 113 6.95 -1.48 -3.18
CA LYS A 113 7.18 -0.87 -4.49
C LYS A 113 6.11 0.16 -4.85
N ILE A 114 4.83 -0.14 -4.58
CA ILE A 114 3.73 0.82 -4.77
C ILE A 114 3.95 2.07 -3.90
N ILE A 115 4.26 1.90 -2.61
CA ILE A 115 4.48 3.02 -1.68
C ILE A 115 5.65 3.89 -2.16
N GLY A 116 6.79 3.29 -2.53
CA GLY A 116 7.93 4.03 -3.06
C GLY A 116 7.61 4.79 -4.35
N SER A 117 6.79 4.18 -5.24
CA SER A 117 6.37 4.87 -6.47
C SER A 117 5.35 6.00 -6.22
N LEU A 118 4.64 6.00 -5.09
CA LEU A 118 3.71 7.08 -4.71
C LEU A 118 4.45 8.34 -4.21
N THR A 119 5.72 8.22 -3.83
CA THR A 119 6.56 9.37 -3.46
C THR A 119 7.20 10.06 -4.67
N GLU A 120 7.09 9.44 -5.85
CA GLU A 120 7.54 9.97 -7.12
C GLU A 120 6.36 10.61 -7.87
N ASP A 121 6.61 11.43 -8.89
CA ASP A 121 5.59 12.11 -9.70
C ASP A 121 4.86 11.15 -10.68
N TRP A 122 4.48 9.98 -10.21
CA TRP A 122 3.85 8.95 -11.03
C TRP A 122 2.35 8.88 -10.82
N SER A 123 1.60 8.78 -11.93
CA SER A 123 0.16 8.57 -11.81
C SER A 123 -0.17 7.17 -11.27
N MET A 124 -1.27 7.03 -10.53
CA MET A 124 -1.75 5.72 -10.05
C MET A 124 -1.89 4.69 -11.19
N LYS A 125 -2.24 5.13 -12.41
CA LYS A 125 -2.34 4.28 -13.58
C LYS A 125 -0.97 3.76 -14.03
N SER A 126 0.07 4.60 -13.96
CA SER A 126 1.45 4.20 -14.26
C SER A 126 1.98 3.23 -13.22
N ILE A 127 1.76 3.49 -11.93
CA ILE A 127 2.15 2.61 -10.82
C ILE A 127 1.45 1.24 -10.96
N ALA A 128 0.14 1.25 -11.22
CA ALA A 128 -0.64 0.02 -11.43
C ALA A 128 -0.08 -0.84 -12.57
N ARG A 129 0.30 -0.20 -13.68
CA ARG A 129 0.91 -0.88 -14.83
C ARG A 129 2.26 -1.49 -14.50
N GLN A 130 3.16 -0.74 -13.85
CA GLN A 130 4.51 -1.21 -13.47
C GLN A 130 4.50 -2.32 -12.43
N THR A 131 3.55 -2.25 -11.50
CA THR A 131 3.41 -3.28 -10.47
C THR A 131 2.47 -4.41 -10.89
N SER A 132 1.97 -4.36 -12.15
CA SER A 132 0.99 -5.30 -12.70
C SER A 132 -0.23 -5.49 -11.80
N THR A 133 -0.68 -4.41 -11.13
CA THR A 133 -1.85 -4.39 -10.24
C THR A 133 -2.98 -3.57 -10.87
N SER A 134 -4.08 -3.39 -10.17
CA SER A 134 -5.13 -2.44 -10.56
C SER A 134 -4.94 -1.09 -9.85
N THR A 135 -5.49 -0.02 -10.43
CA THR A 135 -5.52 1.29 -9.77
C THR A 135 -6.21 1.26 -8.41
N ASN A 136 -7.29 0.46 -8.26
CA ASN A 136 -7.95 0.25 -6.98
C ASN A 136 -7.04 -0.44 -5.94
N THR A 137 -6.08 -1.26 -6.40
CA THR A 137 -5.08 -1.85 -5.50
C THR A 137 -4.08 -0.80 -5.04
N VAL A 138 -3.61 0.05 -5.96
CA VAL A 138 -2.72 1.18 -5.61
C VAL A 138 -3.41 2.10 -4.62
N GLN A 139 -4.68 2.44 -4.85
CA GLN A 139 -5.46 3.27 -3.93
C GLN A 139 -5.60 2.63 -2.54
N ARG A 140 -5.95 1.34 -2.45
CA ARG A 140 -6.05 0.64 -1.14
C ARG A 140 -4.73 0.57 -0.39
N VAL A 141 -3.61 0.46 -1.12
CA VAL A 141 -2.28 0.51 -0.50
C VAL A 141 -2.00 1.92 0.01
N LEU A 142 -2.30 2.97 -0.77
CA LEU A 142 -2.18 4.36 -0.35
C LEU A 142 -3.00 4.62 0.92
N GLU A 143 -4.28 4.26 0.94
CA GLU A 143 -5.18 4.45 2.08
C GLU A 143 -4.70 3.73 3.35
N LYS A 144 -4.16 2.51 3.20
CA LYS A 144 -3.65 1.71 4.32
C LYS A 144 -2.36 2.28 4.92
N TYR A 145 -1.47 2.81 4.08
CA TYR A 145 -0.14 3.25 4.48
C TYR A 145 0.04 4.77 4.43
N SER A 146 -0.97 5.51 3.96
CA SER A 146 -1.01 6.95 4.18
C SER A 146 -1.02 7.18 5.68
N PRO A 147 -0.10 7.99 6.22
CA PRO A 147 -0.18 8.36 7.62
C PRO A 147 -1.58 8.94 7.83
N SER A 148 -2.40 8.22 8.60
CA SER A 148 -3.66 8.76 9.10
C SER A 148 -3.26 9.96 9.96
N SER A 149 -3.17 11.09 9.29
CA SER A 149 -3.16 12.44 9.83
C SER A 149 -2.81 12.56 11.32
N PHE A 150 -1.54 12.40 11.70
CA PHE A 150 -1.00 13.38 12.63
C PHE A 150 -0.91 14.67 11.81
N GLU A 151 -2.03 15.38 11.70
CA GLU A 151 -2.01 16.72 11.15
C GLU A 151 -1.24 17.53 12.17
N ASP A 152 -0.01 17.88 11.80
CA ASP A 152 0.78 18.81 12.57
C ASP A 152 0.02 20.13 12.60
N THR A 153 -0.44 20.52 13.78
CA THR A 153 -1.16 21.77 14.01
C THR A 153 -0.23 22.88 14.53
N ASP A 154 1.05 22.61 14.59
CA ASP A 154 2.04 23.51 15.17
C ASP A 154 2.65 24.48 14.14
N TRP A 155 2.33 24.29 12.86
CA TRP A 155 2.89 25.09 11.79
C TRP A 155 1.89 25.41 10.68
N LEU A 156 1.92 26.66 10.20
CA LEU A 156 1.31 27.13 8.95
C LEU A 156 2.31 28.01 8.21
N PRO A 157 2.31 28.01 6.87
CA PRO A 157 3.17 28.93 6.11
C PRO A 157 2.73 30.38 6.30
N GLU A 158 3.68 31.31 6.20
CA GLU A 158 3.40 32.75 6.27
C GLU A 158 2.54 33.24 5.11
N TYR A 159 2.63 32.58 3.96
CA TYR A 159 1.91 32.91 2.72
C TYR A 159 1.06 31.72 2.32
N LEU A 160 -0.24 31.79 2.52
CA LEU A 160 -1.18 30.76 2.10
C LEU A 160 -1.79 31.12 0.74
N ALA A 161 -2.01 30.13 -0.11
CA ALA A 161 -2.84 30.29 -1.28
C ALA A 161 -3.92 29.20 -1.28
N PHE A 162 -5.16 29.61 -1.60
CA PHE A 162 -6.35 28.79 -1.61
C PHE A 162 -6.88 28.67 -3.03
N ASP A 163 -7.30 27.49 -3.42
CA ASP A 163 -7.90 27.22 -4.71
C ASP A 163 -8.91 26.08 -4.61
N GLU A 164 -9.72 25.90 -5.66
CA GLU A 164 -10.66 24.80 -5.81
C GLU A 164 -10.32 23.98 -7.05
N PHE A 165 -10.35 22.68 -6.93
CA PHE A 165 -10.16 21.79 -8.07
C PHE A 165 -11.24 20.72 -8.14
N ARG A 166 -11.50 20.21 -9.34
CA ARG A 166 -12.41 19.09 -9.54
C ARG A 166 -11.69 17.78 -9.28
N GLY A 167 -12.03 17.14 -8.16
CA GLY A 167 -11.49 15.84 -7.78
C GLY A 167 -12.33 14.66 -8.27
N VAL A 168 -12.24 13.56 -7.54
CA VAL A 168 -12.97 12.33 -7.84
C VAL A 168 -14.49 12.58 -7.80
N GLY A 169 -15.23 12.03 -8.79
CA GLY A 169 -16.69 12.19 -8.84
C GLY A 169 -17.16 13.57 -9.32
N ARG A 170 -16.30 14.40 -9.91
CA ARG A 170 -16.57 15.77 -10.38
C ARG A 170 -16.94 16.75 -9.25
N GLN A 171 -16.76 16.37 -8.00
CA GLN A 171 -16.97 17.28 -6.86
C GLN A 171 -15.82 18.29 -6.77
N LEU A 172 -16.14 19.50 -6.31
CA LEU A 172 -15.14 20.53 -6.04
C LEU A 172 -14.52 20.28 -4.66
N HIS A 173 -13.21 20.18 -4.67
CA HIS A 173 -12.36 20.02 -3.50
C HIS A 173 -11.62 21.32 -3.23
N PHE A 174 -11.37 21.61 -1.97
CA PHE A 174 -10.55 22.75 -1.56
C PHE A 174 -9.08 22.30 -1.44
N ILE A 175 -8.16 23.15 -1.86
CA ILE A 175 -6.73 22.99 -1.68
C ILE A 175 -6.13 24.24 -1.05
N ALA A 176 -5.28 24.05 -0.05
CA ALA A 176 -4.40 25.07 0.52
C ALA A 176 -2.95 24.71 0.22
N ILE A 177 -2.19 25.67 -0.27
CA ILE A 177 -0.76 25.53 -0.55
C ILE A 177 0.04 26.65 0.13
N ASP A 178 1.31 26.40 0.36
CA ASP A 178 2.26 27.45 0.69
C ASP A 178 2.53 28.30 -0.57
N GLY A 179 2.18 29.56 -0.53
CA GLY A 179 2.31 30.46 -1.67
C GLY A 179 3.76 30.74 -2.09
N HIS A 180 4.74 30.39 -1.26
CA HIS A 180 6.17 30.57 -1.57
C HIS A 180 6.81 29.30 -2.13
N THR A 181 6.59 28.17 -1.46
CA THR A 181 7.20 26.88 -1.83
C THR A 181 6.33 26.04 -2.76
N HIS A 182 5.07 26.40 -2.97
CA HIS A 182 4.04 25.68 -3.71
C HIS A 182 3.74 24.27 -3.15
N LYS A 183 4.20 23.97 -1.95
CA LYS A 183 3.89 22.70 -1.29
C LYS A 183 2.44 22.68 -0.81
N ILE A 184 1.79 21.53 -0.99
CA ILE A 184 0.42 21.32 -0.51
C ILE A 184 0.42 21.31 1.01
N VAL A 185 -0.36 22.22 1.61
CA VAL A 185 -0.63 22.28 3.06
C VAL A 185 -1.77 21.33 3.39
N LYS A 186 -2.87 21.42 2.64
CA LYS A 186 -4.06 20.57 2.84
C LYS A 186 -4.92 20.48 1.60
N VAL A 187 -5.54 19.30 1.43
CA VAL A 187 -6.66 19.07 0.52
C VAL A 187 -7.85 18.63 1.36
N LEU A 188 -9.01 19.31 1.19
CA LEU A 188 -10.27 18.91 1.79
C LEU A 188 -11.21 18.35 0.71
N PRO A 189 -11.98 17.28 1.02
CA PRO A 189 -12.88 16.65 0.05
C PRO A 189 -14.12 17.51 -0.26
N THR A 190 -14.21 18.72 0.31
CA THR A 190 -15.31 19.65 0.19
C THR A 190 -14.78 21.07 0.12
N ARG A 191 -15.53 21.97 -0.53
CA ARG A 191 -15.27 23.41 -0.54
C ARG A 191 -16.15 24.18 0.44
N LEU A 192 -16.92 23.47 1.27
CA LEU A 192 -17.84 24.13 2.19
C LEU A 192 -17.09 24.98 3.21
N LYS A 193 -17.47 26.25 3.29
CA LYS A 193 -16.90 27.23 4.23
C LYS A 193 -16.75 26.69 5.65
N LYS A 194 -17.77 25.98 6.15
CA LYS A 194 -17.77 25.37 7.48
C LYS A 194 -16.59 24.41 7.68
N ASP A 195 -16.31 23.58 6.69
CA ASP A 195 -15.25 22.55 6.78
C ASP A 195 -13.87 23.19 6.71
N ILE A 196 -13.70 24.20 5.86
CA ILE A 196 -12.46 24.98 5.75
C ILE A 196 -12.17 25.71 7.06
N ILE A 197 -13.15 26.42 7.61
CA ILE A 197 -13.02 27.11 8.89
C ILE A 197 -12.73 26.14 10.03
N ASN A 198 -13.43 25.00 10.07
CA ASN A 198 -13.19 23.98 11.09
C ASN A 198 -11.77 23.42 11.01
N TYR A 199 -11.23 23.23 9.79
CA TYR A 199 -9.86 22.80 9.62
C TYR A 199 -8.87 23.81 10.19
N PHE A 200 -8.95 25.10 9.80
CA PHE A 200 -8.00 26.12 10.28
C PHE A 200 -8.20 26.48 11.76
N LYS A 201 -9.39 26.33 12.33
CA LYS A 201 -9.63 26.49 13.78
C LYS A 201 -8.93 25.46 14.64
N ARG A 202 -8.46 24.35 14.09
CA ARG A 202 -7.67 23.34 14.82
C ARG A 202 -6.28 23.84 15.17
N PHE A 203 -5.77 24.81 14.42
CA PHE A 203 -4.48 25.43 14.69
C PHE A 203 -4.60 26.44 15.85
N PRO A 204 -3.66 26.45 16.81
CA PRO A 204 -3.59 27.47 17.84
C PRO A 204 -3.58 28.87 17.25
N ILE A 205 -4.14 29.85 17.97
CA ILE A 205 -4.18 31.24 17.51
C ILE A 205 -2.76 31.81 17.26
N THR A 206 -1.77 31.38 18.05
CA THR A 206 -0.37 31.76 17.91
C THR A 206 0.25 31.28 16.59
N VAL A 207 -0.25 30.17 16.03
CA VAL A 207 0.18 29.64 14.73
C VAL A 207 -0.53 30.38 13.61
N ARG A 208 -1.85 30.60 13.74
CA ARG A 208 -2.65 31.33 12.74
C ARG A 208 -2.18 32.77 12.57
N ASN A 209 -1.80 33.43 13.65
CA ASN A 209 -1.28 34.81 13.62
C ASN A 209 0.08 34.97 12.92
N LYS A 210 0.78 33.87 12.60
CA LYS A 210 2.02 33.90 11.79
C LYS A 210 1.72 34.00 10.29
N VAL A 211 0.49 33.72 9.86
CA VAL A 211 0.08 33.84 8.46
C VAL A 211 -0.02 35.33 8.13
N LYS A 212 0.76 35.79 7.17
CA LYS A 212 0.85 37.19 6.74
C LYS A 212 -0.15 37.50 5.63
N THR A 213 -0.33 36.58 4.69
CA THR A 213 -1.23 36.76 3.55
C THR A 213 -1.95 35.47 3.21
N VAL A 214 -3.17 35.61 2.72
CA VAL A 214 -3.94 34.53 2.10
C VAL A 214 -4.32 34.98 0.69
N THR A 215 -3.76 34.33 -0.32
CA THR A 215 -4.08 34.58 -1.73
C THR A 215 -5.19 33.61 -2.15
N MET A 216 -6.23 34.09 -2.82
CA MET A 216 -7.36 33.30 -3.29
C MET A 216 -7.94 33.89 -4.55
N ASP A 217 -8.64 33.07 -5.34
CA ASP A 217 -9.46 33.60 -6.45
C ASP A 217 -10.58 34.48 -5.90
N LEU A 218 -10.96 35.52 -6.67
CA LEU A 218 -11.96 36.53 -6.32
C LEU A 218 -13.39 35.92 -6.20
N ASN A 219 -13.53 34.86 -5.46
CA ASN A 219 -14.82 34.27 -5.18
C ASN A 219 -15.32 34.80 -3.81
N TYR A 220 -16.45 35.47 -3.79
CA TYR A 220 -17.12 36.08 -2.61
C TYR A 220 -17.17 35.18 -1.36
N TYR A 221 -17.04 33.85 -1.57
CA TYR A 221 -17.03 32.88 -0.46
C TYR A 221 -15.82 32.98 0.46
N TYR A 222 -14.67 33.44 -0.04
CA TYR A 222 -13.40 33.41 0.72
C TYR A 222 -13.09 34.71 1.47
N ASP A 223 -13.67 35.83 1.05
CA ASP A 223 -13.40 37.14 1.64
C ASP A 223 -13.79 37.23 3.13
N ILE A 224 -14.76 36.42 3.55
CA ILE A 224 -15.24 36.35 4.95
C ILE A 224 -14.41 35.34 5.80
N MET A 225 -13.53 34.56 5.21
CA MET A 225 -12.74 33.56 5.93
C MET A 225 -11.34 34.08 6.31
N ALA A 226 -10.87 35.11 5.64
CA ALA A 226 -9.56 35.73 5.86
C ALA A 226 -9.55 36.82 6.97
N LYS A 227 -10.70 37.17 7.45
CA LYS A 227 -10.91 38.07 8.62
C LYS A 227 -11.05 37.24 9.90
#